data_eeca61162c690f7c9e47d6f786fa9104
#
_entry.id   eeca61162c690f7c9e47d6f786fa9104
#
_cell.length_a   1.000
_cell.length_b   1.000
_cell.length_c   1.000
_cell.angle_alpha   90.00
_cell.angle_beta   90.00
_cell.angle_gamma   90.00
#
_symmetry.space_group_name_H-M   'P 1'
#
loop_
_entity.id
_entity.type
_entity.pdbx_description
1 polymer ?
#
loop_
_entity_poly.entity_id
_entity_poly.type
_entity_poly.pdbx_seq_one_letter_code
_entity_poly.pdbx_strand_id
1 'polypeptide(L)'
;FVLDLSSSSVNNGNLVQLWQLNNTSAQYWNFVQVQSGRDYLDELAVANKNTLQEGTYEIGSAINSNYVLDMSRSSLANGGNVQVYQSNGTKAQAWKIVKDAKGYITFINVNSGKVMDVASSVASNLTNVQQYDSNGSYAQKWIVVKKGDKYVIYSALDVDYVLDLYFSNASNGSNVEIFEMNGSLAQQWTFNAFKTIQNKIDDLAAANKDNIQEGTYEIG
;
A
#
# COMPACT_ATOMS: atom_id res chain seq x y z
N PHE A 1 8.58 50.06 0.12
CA PHE A 1 7.29 49.38 0.03
C PHE A 1 7.47 47.95 0.55
N VAL A 2 6.50 47.49 1.32
CA VAL A 2 6.42 46.12 1.87
C VAL A 2 5.05 45.56 1.58
N LEU A 3 4.92 44.22 1.75
CA LEU A 3 3.59 43.57 1.70
C LEU A 3 2.75 44.05 2.88
N ASP A 4 1.53 44.45 2.61
CA ASP A 4 0.59 45.02 3.57
C ASP A 4 -0.81 44.41 3.35
N LEU A 5 -1.46 44.06 4.47
CA LEU A 5 -2.81 43.57 4.42
C LEU A 5 -3.77 44.77 4.42
N SER A 6 -4.45 45.00 3.29
CA SER A 6 -5.32 46.15 3.07
C SER A 6 -6.29 46.38 4.23
N SER A 7 -6.32 47.58 4.75
CA SER A 7 -7.17 47.98 5.90
C SER A 7 -6.94 47.16 7.16
N SER A 8 -5.79 46.45 7.28
CA SER A 8 -5.51 45.54 8.40
C SER A 8 -6.62 44.49 8.64
N SER A 9 -7.37 44.15 7.61
CA SER A 9 -8.50 43.20 7.71
C SER A 9 -8.04 41.78 7.42
N VAL A 10 -8.38 40.83 8.30
CA VAL A 10 -8.09 39.39 8.17
C VAL A 10 -9.24 38.57 7.55
N ASN A 11 -10.22 39.23 6.94
CA ASN A 11 -11.34 38.55 6.30
C ASN A 11 -10.91 37.83 5.02
N ASN A 12 -11.59 36.76 4.69
CA ASN A 12 -11.36 36.03 3.41
C ASN A 12 -11.59 36.96 2.21
N GLY A 13 -10.68 36.89 1.25
CA GLY A 13 -10.73 37.72 0.03
C GLY A 13 -10.17 39.10 0.19
N ASN A 14 -9.60 39.45 1.34
CA ASN A 14 -8.94 40.75 1.52
C ASN A 14 -7.66 40.84 0.68
N LEU A 15 -7.37 42.06 0.18
CA LEU A 15 -6.25 42.29 -0.70
C LEU A 15 -4.92 42.36 0.07
N VAL A 16 -3.89 41.77 -0.50
CA VAL A 16 -2.51 42.06 -0.16
C VAL A 16 -1.98 43.07 -1.16
N GLN A 17 -1.38 44.13 -0.67
CA GLN A 17 -0.89 45.26 -1.47
C GLN A 17 0.56 45.60 -1.13
N LEU A 18 1.17 46.47 -1.91
CA LEU A 18 2.44 47.12 -1.56
C LEU A 18 2.16 48.48 -0.93
N TRP A 19 2.65 48.71 0.26
CA TRP A 19 2.47 49.92 1.03
C TRP A 19 3.79 50.44 1.60
N GLN A 20 3.84 51.72 1.96
CA GLN A 20 5.00 52.26 2.66
C GLN A 20 5.15 51.56 4.03
N LEU A 21 6.40 51.32 4.42
CA LEU A 21 6.67 50.72 5.75
C LEU A 21 6.13 51.64 6.85
N ASN A 22 5.24 51.16 7.66
CA ASN A 22 4.62 51.86 8.78
C ASN A 22 4.64 51.07 10.09
N ASN A 23 5.30 49.89 10.10
CA ASN A 23 5.47 49.04 11.24
C ASN A 23 4.15 48.60 11.94
N THR A 24 3.04 48.55 11.21
CA THR A 24 1.79 47.98 11.71
C THR A 24 1.79 46.45 11.59
N SER A 25 0.93 45.78 12.36
CA SER A 25 0.78 44.33 12.29
C SER A 25 0.33 43.83 10.90
N ALA A 26 -0.30 44.68 10.09
CA ALA A 26 -0.67 44.39 8.71
C ALA A 26 0.54 44.11 7.81
N GLN A 27 1.73 44.50 8.25
CA GLN A 27 3.00 44.36 7.52
C GLN A 27 3.91 43.26 8.09
N TYR A 28 3.48 42.58 9.15
CA TYR A 28 4.22 41.45 9.72
C TYR A 28 3.64 40.15 9.21
N TRP A 29 4.49 39.34 8.58
CA TRP A 29 4.12 38.07 7.97
C TRP A 29 4.89 36.92 8.63
N ASN A 30 4.16 35.89 9.00
CA ASN A 30 4.76 34.63 9.42
C ASN A 30 4.94 33.73 8.19
N PHE A 31 6.16 33.31 7.92
CA PHE A 31 6.45 32.33 6.88
C PHE A 31 6.49 30.95 7.51
N VAL A 32 5.50 30.13 7.21
CA VAL A 32 5.50 28.72 7.58
C VAL A 32 5.96 27.93 6.38
N GLN A 33 6.99 27.11 6.56
CA GLN A 33 7.41 26.21 5.50
C GLN A 33 6.29 25.19 5.27
N VAL A 34 5.72 25.22 4.07
CA VAL A 34 4.74 24.20 3.67
C VAL A 34 5.52 23.00 3.17
N GLN A 35 5.36 21.87 3.86
CA GLN A 35 5.93 20.61 3.41
C GLN A 35 5.22 20.17 2.13
N SER A 36 5.98 19.80 1.10
CA SER A 36 5.39 19.25 -0.11
C SER A 36 4.81 17.85 0.17
N GLY A 37 3.80 17.44 -0.59
CA GLY A 37 3.28 16.08 -0.49
C GLY A 37 4.39 15.03 -0.69
N ARG A 38 5.39 15.33 -1.52
CA ARG A 38 6.55 14.47 -1.74
C ARG A 38 7.44 14.38 -0.50
N ASP A 39 7.75 15.50 0.16
CA ASP A 39 8.57 15.48 1.38
C ASP A 39 7.88 14.67 2.48
N TYR A 40 6.56 14.82 2.61
CA TYR A 40 5.77 14.03 3.55
C TYR A 40 5.83 12.52 3.25
N LEU A 41 5.70 12.12 1.98
CA LEU A 41 5.84 10.71 1.56
C LEU A 41 7.24 10.16 1.83
N ASP A 42 8.28 10.95 1.56
CA ASP A 42 9.67 10.57 1.85
C ASP A 42 9.88 10.36 3.37
N GLU A 43 9.37 11.26 4.21
CA GLU A 43 9.43 11.11 5.67
C GLU A 43 8.65 9.89 6.15
N LEU A 44 7.44 9.68 5.61
CA LEU A 44 6.61 8.52 5.94
C LEU A 44 7.33 7.21 5.57
N ALA A 45 7.98 7.15 4.40
CA ALA A 45 8.75 5.99 3.96
C ALA A 45 9.93 5.71 4.90
N VAL A 46 10.71 6.74 5.24
CA VAL A 46 11.86 6.63 6.16
C VAL A 46 11.41 6.17 7.55
N ALA A 47 10.33 6.76 8.09
CA ALA A 47 9.80 6.42 9.40
C ALA A 47 9.32 4.96 9.48
N ASN A 48 8.83 4.41 8.37
CA ASN A 48 8.25 3.07 8.30
C ASN A 48 9.14 2.02 7.64
N LYS A 49 10.39 2.33 7.27
CA LYS A 49 11.28 1.40 6.55
C LYS A 49 11.51 0.06 7.24
N ASN A 50 11.37 0.00 8.57
CA ASN A 50 11.57 -1.20 9.38
C ASN A 50 10.24 -1.90 9.79
N THR A 51 9.10 -1.36 9.36
CA THR A 51 7.77 -1.89 9.70
C THR A 51 7.56 -3.32 9.19
N LEU A 52 8.10 -3.63 8.02
CA LEU A 52 8.02 -4.95 7.40
C LEU A 52 9.42 -5.35 6.93
N GLN A 53 9.81 -6.60 7.11
CA GLN A 53 11.10 -7.10 6.62
C GLN A 53 11.01 -7.45 5.12
N GLU A 54 12.15 -7.42 4.42
CA GLU A 54 12.22 -7.98 3.07
C GLU A 54 11.98 -9.49 3.12
N GLY A 55 11.27 -10.00 2.14
CA GLY A 55 10.85 -11.39 2.11
C GLY A 55 9.77 -11.63 1.07
N THR A 56 9.22 -12.83 1.06
CA THR A 56 8.07 -13.18 0.21
C THR A 56 6.85 -13.41 1.08
N TYR A 57 5.77 -12.76 0.73
CA TYR A 57 4.55 -12.70 1.51
C TYR A 57 3.31 -13.07 0.70
N GLU A 58 2.35 -13.63 1.38
CA GLU A 58 0.94 -13.65 1.02
C GLU A 58 0.30 -12.45 1.72
N ILE A 59 -0.37 -11.56 0.97
CA ILE A 59 -0.94 -10.30 1.48
C ILE A 59 -2.45 -10.45 1.53
N GLY A 60 -3.00 -10.61 2.72
CA GLY A 60 -4.42 -10.87 2.94
C GLY A 60 -5.24 -9.62 3.20
N SER A 61 -6.49 -9.62 2.77
CA SER A 61 -7.46 -8.57 3.10
C SER A 61 -7.84 -8.64 4.59
N ALA A 62 -7.93 -7.49 5.27
CA ALA A 62 -8.41 -7.44 6.64
C ALA A 62 -9.92 -7.70 6.77
N ILE A 63 -10.68 -7.64 5.69
CA ILE A 63 -12.10 -8.02 5.66
C ILE A 63 -12.25 -9.54 5.83
N ASN A 64 -11.42 -10.31 5.11
CA ASN A 64 -11.33 -11.77 5.24
C ASN A 64 -9.94 -12.22 4.78
N SER A 65 -9.12 -12.63 5.72
CA SER A 65 -7.71 -12.99 5.49
C SER A 65 -7.52 -14.26 4.63
N ASN A 66 -8.59 -15.03 4.36
CA ASN A 66 -8.56 -16.12 3.40
C ASN A 66 -8.47 -15.64 1.95
N TYR A 67 -8.75 -14.35 1.70
CA TYR A 67 -8.62 -13.72 0.38
C TYR A 67 -7.36 -12.85 0.37
N VAL A 68 -6.49 -13.16 -0.57
CA VAL A 68 -5.14 -12.58 -0.66
C VAL A 68 -4.94 -11.92 -2.01
N LEU A 69 -3.99 -10.95 -2.09
CA LEU A 69 -3.61 -10.34 -3.37
C LEU A 69 -3.13 -11.41 -4.34
N ASP A 70 -3.72 -11.40 -5.52
CA ASP A 70 -3.54 -12.42 -6.56
C ASP A 70 -3.36 -11.78 -7.91
N MET A 71 -2.45 -12.33 -8.70
CA MET A 71 -2.31 -11.96 -10.09
C MET A 71 -3.36 -12.69 -10.93
N SER A 72 -4.35 -11.95 -11.38
CA SER A 72 -5.49 -12.52 -12.13
C SER A 72 -5.04 -13.47 -13.22
N ARG A 73 -5.60 -14.71 -13.21
CA ARG A 73 -5.29 -15.78 -14.16
C ARG A 73 -3.79 -16.13 -14.26
N SER A 74 -3.01 -15.86 -13.18
CA SER A 74 -1.55 -16.02 -13.20
C SER A 74 -0.87 -15.32 -14.37
N SER A 75 -1.38 -14.16 -14.78
CA SER A 75 -0.90 -13.41 -15.95
C SER A 75 0.60 -13.12 -15.84
N LEU A 76 1.32 -13.20 -16.98
CA LEU A 76 2.71 -12.79 -17.11
C LEU A 76 2.87 -11.48 -17.88
N ALA A 77 1.76 -10.91 -18.39
CA ALA A 77 1.77 -9.74 -19.24
C ALA A 77 1.77 -8.44 -18.44
N ASN A 78 2.29 -7.36 -19.03
CA ASN A 78 2.06 -6.00 -18.55
C ASN A 78 0.56 -5.68 -18.60
N GLY A 79 0.08 -4.91 -17.60
CA GLY A 79 -1.35 -4.62 -17.47
C GLY A 79 -2.16 -5.78 -16.86
N GLY A 80 -1.52 -6.87 -16.42
CA GLY A 80 -2.21 -7.94 -15.71
C GLY A 80 -2.84 -7.38 -14.42
N ASN A 81 -4.12 -7.73 -14.18
CA ASN A 81 -4.90 -7.16 -13.09
C ASN A 81 -4.52 -7.76 -11.73
N VAL A 82 -4.35 -6.92 -10.72
CA VAL A 82 -4.26 -7.34 -9.32
C VAL A 82 -5.68 -7.44 -8.75
N GLN A 83 -6.00 -8.56 -8.15
CA GLN A 83 -7.29 -8.87 -7.55
C GLN A 83 -7.08 -9.49 -6.17
N VAL A 84 -8.14 -9.75 -5.42
CA VAL A 84 -8.10 -10.73 -4.34
C VAL A 84 -8.70 -12.05 -4.81
N TYR A 85 -8.11 -13.12 -4.33
CA TYR A 85 -8.57 -14.48 -4.59
C TYR A 85 -8.35 -15.35 -3.34
N GLN A 86 -9.14 -16.41 -3.17
CA GLN A 86 -8.95 -17.35 -2.08
C GLN A 86 -7.52 -17.89 -2.09
N SER A 87 -6.86 -17.89 -0.92
CA SER A 87 -5.49 -18.39 -0.75
C SER A 87 -5.38 -19.84 -1.23
N ASN A 88 -4.49 -20.05 -2.21
CA ASN A 88 -4.27 -21.35 -2.86
C ASN A 88 -2.78 -21.74 -2.95
N GLY A 89 -1.87 -20.92 -2.37
CA GLY A 89 -0.44 -21.19 -2.30
C GLY A 89 0.29 -21.18 -3.65
N THR A 90 -0.29 -20.57 -4.69
CA THR A 90 0.38 -20.42 -5.99
C THR A 90 1.31 -19.21 -6.00
N LYS A 91 2.29 -19.21 -6.93
CA LYS A 91 3.22 -18.09 -7.08
C LYS A 91 2.53 -16.78 -7.51
N ALA A 92 1.32 -16.85 -8.10
CA ALA A 92 0.51 -15.68 -8.43
C ALA A 92 0.09 -14.88 -7.19
N GLN A 93 0.05 -15.53 -6.01
CA GLN A 93 -0.28 -14.94 -4.71
C GLN A 93 0.95 -14.62 -3.86
N ALA A 94 2.14 -14.86 -4.39
CA ALA A 94 3.40 -14.61 -3.70
C ALA A 94 4.00 -13.28 -4.15
N TRP A 95 4.22 -12.38 -3.20
CA TRP A 95 4.75 -11.05 -3.42
C TRP A 95 6.07 -10.87 -2.67
N LYS A 96 7.17 -10.73 -3.45
CA LYS A 96 8.47 -10.42 -2.89
C LYS A 96 8.57 -8.92 -2.63
N ILE A 97 9.03 -8.57 -1.44
CA ILE A 97 9.25 -7.19 -1.00
C ILE A 97 10.71 -6.83 -1.16
N VAL A 98 10.97 -5.70 -1.82
CA VAL A 98 12.28 -5.07 -1.92
C VAL A 98 12.13 -3.60 -1.51
N LYS A 99 13.11 -3.06 -0.79
CA LYS A 99 13.12 -1.68 -0.31
C LYS A 99 14.22 -0.87 -0.98
N ASP A 100 13.93 0.40 -1.25
CA ASP A 100 14.97 1.36 -1.59
C ASP A 100 15.61 2.00 -0.34
N ALA A 101 16.62 2.83 -0.55
CA ALA A 101 17.34 3.49 0.55
C ALA A 101 16.45 4.40 1.43
N LYS A 102 15.38 4.96 0.87
CA LYS A 102 14.40 5.78 1.59
C LYS A 102 13.35 4.95 2.33
N GLY A 103 13.24 3.65 2.04
CA GLY A 103 12.25 2.77 2.65
C GLY A 103 10.98 2.57 1.81
N TYR A 104 10.91 3.10 0.59
CA TYR A 104 9.85 2.74 -0.34
C TYR A 104 9.92 1.26 -0.70
N ILE A 105 8.78 0.63 -0.75
CA ILE A 105 8.63 -0.78 -1.05
C ILE A 105 8.22 -0.96 -2.51
N THR A 106 8.85 -1.93 -3.17
CA THR A 106 8.41 -2.50 -4.44
C THR A 106 7.92 -3.91 -4.19
N PHE A 107 6.66 -4.20 -4.58
CA PHE A 107 6.07 -5.53 -4.53
C PHE A 107 6.29 -6.22 -5.88
N ILE A 108 7.05 -7.32 -5.87
CA ILE A 108 7.37 -8.11 -7.07
C ILE A 108 6.55 -9.40 -7.03
N ASN A 109 5.70 -9.63 -8.02
CA ASN A 109 4.99 -10.90 -8.14
C ASN A 109 5.94 -12.03 -8.48
N VAL A 110 5.96 -13.11 -7.68
CA VAL A 110 6.94 -14.22 -7.84
C VAL A 110 6.68 -15.02 -9.10
N ASN A 111 5.42 -15.04 -9.60
CA ASN A 111 5.09 -15.77 -10.82
C ASN A 111 5.60 -15.08 -12.08
N SER A 112 5.42 -13.77 -12.18
CA SER A 112 5.72 -12.99 -13.38
C SER A 112 7.07 -12.27 -13.34
N GLY A 113 7.60 -12.01 -12.13
CA GLY A 113 8.74 -11.12 -11.94
C GLY A 113 8.42 -9.63 -12.12
N LYS A 114 7.16 -9.28 -12.44
CA LYS A 114 6.71 -7.90 -12.61
C LYS A 114 6.34 -7.26 -11.28
N VAL A 115 6.24 -5.94 -11.27
CA VAL A 115 5.98 -5.18 -10.04
C VAL A 115 4.54 -4.66 -9.99
N MET A 116 4.01 -4.51 -8.78
CA MET A 116 2.72 -3.89 -8.52
C MET A 116 2.78 -2.41 -8.92
N ASP A 117 1.80 -1.96 -9.70
CA ASP A 117 1.83 -0.69 -10.41
C ASP A 117 0.44 -0.03 -10.40
N VAL A 118 0.39 1.26 -10.12
CA VAL A 118 -0.84 2.05 -10.27
C VAL A 118 -1.00 2.42 -11.74
N ALA A 119 -2.08 1.96 -12.35
CA ALA A 119 -2.32 2.12 -13.78
C ALA A 119 -2.20 3.58 -14.23
N SER A 120 -1.48 3.80 -15.33
CA SER A 120 -1.25 5.13 -15.93
C SER A 120 -0.62 6.17 -15.00
N SER A 121 -0.12 5.78 -13.82
CA SER A 121 0.43 6.70 -12.80
C SER A 121 -0.55 7.79 -12.36
N VAL A 122 -1.85 7.49 -12.32
CA VAL A 122 -2.91 8.43 -11.94
C VAL A 122 -3.32 8.20 -10.49
N ALA A 123 -3.11 9.21 -9.63
CA ALA A 123 -3.60 9.21 -8.26
C ALA A 123 -5.04 9.74 -8.22
N SER A 124 -6.01 8.85 -8.33
CA SER A 124 -7.43 9.15 -8.20
C SER A 124 -8.21 7.94 -7.70
N ASN A 125 -9.39 8.19 -7.13
CA ASN A 125 -10.28 7.11 -6.69
C ASN A 125 -10.60 6.15 -7.82
N LEU A 126 -10.62 4.86 -7.52
CA LEU A 126 -10.91 3.75 -8.44
C LEU A 126 -9.83 3.51 -9.50
N THR A 127 -8.63 4.14 -9.36
CA THR A 127 -7.53 3.82 -10.26
C THR A 127 -7.05 2.39 -10.01
N ASN A 128 -7.07 1.60 -11.08
CA ASN A 128 -6.75 0.19 -11.03
C ASN A 128 -5.30 -0.08 -10.61
N VAL A 129 -5.08 -1.16 -9.88
CA VAL A 129 -3.76 -1.70 -9.59
C VAL A 129 -3.50 -2.90 -10.49
N GLN A 130 -2.37 -2.89 -11.15
CA GLN A 130 -1.94 -3.86 -12.13
C GLN A 130 -0.52 -4.35 -11.83
N GLN A 131 -0.01 -5.28 -12.61
CA GLN A 131 1.43 -5.53 -12.70
C GLN A 131 2.00 -4.88 -13.96
N TYR A 132 3.26 -4.43 -13.87
CA TYR A 132 3.99 -3.88 -15.01
C TYR A 132 5.49 -4.18 -14.91
N ASP A 133 6.23 -4.05 -16.01
CA ASP A 133 7.70 -4.12 -15.96
C ASP A 133 8.25 -3.02 -15.05
N SER A 134 9.26 -3.33 -14.27
CA SER A 134 9.88 -2.36 -13.37
C SER A 134 10.48 -1.20 -14.15
N ASN A 135 10.03 0.03 -13.87
CA ASN A 135 10.52 1.27 -14.48
C ASN A 135 10.98 2.31 -13.45
N GLY A 136 10.89 1.98 -12.15
CA GLY A 136 11.34 2.82 -11.06
C GLY A 136 10.48 4.06 -10.76
N SER A 137 9.32 4.21 -11.44
CA SER A 137 8.39 5.32 -11.19
C SER A 137 7.75 5.24 -9.82
N TYR A 138 7.16 6.34 -9.37
CA TYR A 138 6.41 6.37 -8.10
C TYR A 138 5.12 5.56 -8.16
N ALA A 139 4.57 5.25 -9.34
CA ALA A 139 3.45 4.34 -9.49
C ALA A 139 3.74 2.91 -9.02
N GLN A 140 5.03 2.54 -8.93
CA GLN A 140 5.52 1.23 -8.53
C GLN A 140 6.13 1.21 -7.12
N LYS A 141 6.04 2.34 -6.41
CA LYS A 141 6.55 2.50 -5.06
C LYS A 141 5.41 2.62 -4.07
N TRP A 142 5.59 1.96 -2.93
CA TRP A 142 4.58 1.87 -1.89
C TRP A 142 5.20 2.12 -0.52
N ILE A 143 4.38 2.52 0.45
CA ILE A 143 4.79 2.67 1.84
C ILE A 143 3.85 1.84 2.70
N VAL A 144 4.40 0.95 3.53
CA VAL A 144 3.62 0.11 4.43
C VAL A 144 3.68 0.67 5.83
N VAL A 145 2.53 1.08 6.35
CA VAL A 145 2.38 1.64 7.69
C VAL A 145 1.60 0.67 8.56
N LYS A 146 2.11 0.38 9.74
CA LYS A 146 1.43 -0.50 10.71
C LYS A 146 0.29 0.24 11.40
N LYS A 147 -0.89 -0.38 11.47
CA LYS A 147 -2.07 0.11 12.16
C LYS A 147 -2.65 -1.00 13.05
N GLY A 148 -2.28 -0.99 14.33
CA GLY A 148 -2.60 -2.09 15.25
C GLY A 148 -1.94 -3.39 14.82
N ASP A 149 -2.72 -4.43 14.54
CA ASP A 149 -2.29 -5.74 14.03
C ASP A 149 -2.34 -5.84 12.49
N LYS A 150 -2.78 -4.78 11.82
CA LYS A 150 -2.92 -4.67 10.36
C LYS A 150 -1.93 -3.66 9.78
N TYR A 151 -2.00 -3.48 8.48
CA TYR A 151 -1.16 -2.58 7.71
C TYR A 151 -1.99 -1.79 6.70
N VAL A 152 -1.62 -0.53 6.48
CA VAL A 152 -2.11 0.30 5.37
C VAL A 152 -0.98 0.44 4.36
N ILE A 153 -1.29 0.31 3.08
CA ILE A 153 -0.33 0.37 1.98
C ILE A 153 -0.60 1.65 1.19
N TYR A 154 0.22 2.68 1.43
CA TYR A 154 0.10 3.98 0.74
C TYR A 154 0.74 3.91 -0.65
N SER A 155 0.10 4.55 -1.63
CA SER A 155 0.72 4.82 -2.92
C SER A 155 1.77 5.92 -2.78
N ALA A 156 2.93 5.75 -3.40
CA ALA A 156 3.93 6.82 -3.45
C ALA A 156 3.63 7.88 -4.51
N LEU A 157 2.52 7.81 -5.22
CA LEU A 157 2.05 8.87 -6.11
C LEU A 157 1.52 10.05 -5.32
N ASP A 158 0.69 9.78 -4.30
CA ASP A 158 0.06 10.79 -3.47
C ASP A 158 -0.29 10.19 -2.10
N VAL A 159 -0.09 10.97 -1.02
CA VAL A 159 -0.27 10.56 0.38
C VAL A 159 -1.72 10.26 0.74
N ASP A 160 -2.66 10.84 0.01
CA ASP A 160 -4.09 10.65 0.29
C ASP A 160 -4.62 9.30 -0.24
N TYR A 161 -3.84 8.58 -1.07
CA TYR A 161 -4.27 7.35 -1.72
C TYR A 161 -3.59 6.10 -1.15
N VAL A 162 -4.40 5.09 -0.86
CA VAL A 162 -3.96 3.80 -0.34
C VAL A 162 -4.53 2.65 -1.16
N LEU A 163 -3.90 1.48 -1.06
CA LEU A 163 -4.39 0.24 -1.65
C LEU A 163 -5.74 -0.14 -1.04
N ASP A 164 -6.75 -0.35 -1.86
CA ASP A 164 -8.15 -0.57 -1.47
C ASP A 164 -8.75 -1.80 -2.15
N LEU A 165 -9.57 -2.53 -1.42
CA LEU A 165 -10.37 -3.62 -1.97
C LEU A 165 -11.72 -3.08 -2.42
N TYR A 166 -11.95 -3.10 -3.73
CA TYR A 166 -13.14 -2.57 -4.38
C TYR A 166 -14.44 -3.00 -3.70
N PHE A 167 -15.28 -2.01 -3.36
CA PHE A 167 -16.55 -2.19 -2.64
C PHE A 167 -16.48 -3.01 -1.35
N SER A 168 -15.32 -3.12 -0.70
CA SER A 168 -15.13 -3.96 0.50
C SER A 168 -15.57 -5.43 0.28
N ASN A 169 -15.43 -5.93 -0.95
CA ASN A 169 -15.91 -7.25 -1.32
C ASN A 169 -14.76 -8.27 -1.37
N ALA A 170 -14.57 -9.04 -0.29
CA ALA A 170 -13.58 -10.11 -0.24
C ALA A 170 -14.16 -11.39 -0.88
N SER A 171 -14.14 -11.46 -2.21
CA SER A 171 -14.54 -12.62 -3.00
C SER A 171 -13.58 -12.87 -4.18
N ASN A 172 -13.64 -14.06 -4.76
CA ASN A 172 -12.76 -14.44 -5.86
C ASN A 172 -12.92 -13.50 -7.06
N GLY A 173 -11.84 -12.85 -7.45
CA GLY A 173 -11.79 -11.93 -8.58
C GLY A 173 -12.18 -10.49 -8.25
N SER A 174 -12.43 -10.14 -6.98
CA SER A 174 -12.68 -8.75 -6.59
C SER A 174 -11.46 -7.88 -6.85
N ASN A 175 -11.69 -6.74 -7.48
CA ASN A 175 -10.64 -5.84 -7.93
C ASN A 175 -9.88 -5.19 -6.75
N VAL A 176 -8.64 -4.83 -7.01
CA VAL A 176 -7.81 -4.02 -6.12
C VAL A 176 -7.46 -2.72 -6.85
N GLU A 177 -7.60 -1.63 -6.16
CA GLU A 177 -7.43 -0.28 -6.67
C GLU A 177 -6.73 0.61 -5.66
N ILE A 178 -6.48 1.87 -6.00
CA ILE A 178 -6.19 2.90 -5.01
C ILE A 178 -7.42 3.75 -4.78
N PHE A 179 -7.61 4.18 -3.53
CA PHE A 179 -8.72 5.03 -3.11
C PHE A 179 -8.24 5.98 -2.01
N GLU A 180 -8.90 7.15 -1.90
CA GLU A 180 -8.65 8.08 -0.80
C GLU A 180 -8.76 7.37 0.55
N MET A 181 -7.81 7.65 1.44
CA MET A 181 -7.75 7.03 2.75
C MET A 181 -8.98 7.38 3.59
N ASN A 182 -9.78 6.39 3.91
CA ASN A 182 -10.99 6.52 4.74
C ASN A 182 -10.96 5.68 6.02
N GLY A 183 -9.90 4.88 6.20
CA GLY A 183 -9.67 4.06 7.39
C GLY A 183 -10.51 2.79 7.49
N SER A 184 -11.26 2.43 6.44
CA SER A 184 -12.08 1.21 6.39
C SER A 184 -11.24 -0.08 6.42
N LEU A 185 -11.86 -1.23 6.67
CA LEU A 185 -11.18 -2.52 6.59
C LEU A 185 -10.77 -2.89 5.16
N ALA A 186 -11.40 -2.30 4.12
CA ALA A 186 -11.02 -2.48 2.72
C ALA A 186 -9.60 -1.99 2.43
N GLN A 187 -9.11 -1.04 3.25
CA GLN A 187 -7.79 -0.42 3.12
C GLN A 187 -6.75 -1.02 4.07
N GLN A 188 -7.10 -2.09 4.75
CA GLN A 188 -6.22 -2.74 5.71
C GLN A 188 -5.85 -4.14 5.24
N TRP A 189 -4.58 -4.48 5.45
CA TRP A 189 -3.98 -5.71 4.92
C TRP A 189 -3.21 -6.46 6.00
N THR A 190 -3.03 -7.75 5.80
CA THR A 190 -2.16 -8.62 6.63
C THR A 190 -1.01 -9.12 5.79
N PHE A 191 0.14 -9.36 6.42
CA PHE A 191 1.31 -9.94 5.76
C PHE A 191 1.69 -11.25 6.44
N ASN A 192 1.56 -12.36 5.71
CA ASN A 192 1.96 -13.68 6.17
C ASN A 192 3.13 -14.16 5.31
N ALA A 193 4.15 -14.77 5.91
CA ALA A 193 5.22 -15.37 5.13
C ALA A 193 4.64 -16.36 4.12
N PHE A 194 5.01 -16.21 2.85
CA PHE A 194 4.48 -17.08 1.80
C PHE A 194 4.93 -18.52 2.03
N LYS A 195 3.97 -19.44 1.99
CA LYS A 195 4.23 -20.87 2.03
C LYS A 195 3.60 -21.55 0.82
N THR A 196 4.39 -22.34 0.11
CA THR A 196 3.87 -23.18 -0.97
C THR A 196 2.88 -24.21 -0.41
N ILE A 197 2.07 -24.81 -1.27
CA ILE A 197 1.20 -25.93 -0.87
C ILE A 197 2.02 -27.03 -0.19
N GLN A 198 3.20 -27.37 -0.73
CA GLN A 198 4.06 -28.39 -0.12
C GLN A 198 4.50 -27.99 1.29
N ASN A 199 4.95 -26.74 1.49
CA ASN A 199 5.29 -26.26 2.84
C ASN A 199 4.10 -26.33 3.81
N LYS A 200 2.87 -26.00 3.34
CA LYS A 200 1.66 -26.11 4.17
C LYS A 200 1.36 -27.56 4.53
N ILE A 201 1.57 -28.50 3.60
CA ILE A 201 1.43 -29.97 3.84
C ILE A 201 2.47 -30.43 4.84
N ASP A 202 3.73 -30.04 4.66
CA ASP A 202 4.84 -30.44 5.55
C ASP A 202 4.62 -29.93 6.98
N ASP A 203 4.16 -28.67 7.13
CA ASP A 203 3.80 -28.09 8.43
C ASP A 203 2.66 -28.90 9.10
N LEU A 204 1.63 -29.25 8.32
CA LEU A 204 0.50 -30.02 8.82
C LEU A 204 0.94 -31.43 9.24
N ALA A 205 1.79 -32.09 8.45
CA ALA A 205 2.35 -33.39 8.78
C ALA A 205 3.20 -33.31 10.06
N ALA A 206 4.03 -32.28 10.18
CA ALA A 206 4.85 -32.06 11.38
C ALA A 206 4.00 -31.80 12.64
N ALA A 207 2.92 -31.01 12.50
CA ALA A 207 2.01 -30.71 13.61
C ALA A 207 1.19 -31.92 14.08
N ASN A 208 1.01 -32.94 13.23
CA ASN A 208 0.19 -34.10 13.52
C ASN A 208 0.99 -35.42 13.65
N LYS A 209 2.31 -35.38 13.60
CA LYS A 209 3.17 -36.57 13.61
C LYS A 209 2.95 -37.48 14.85
N ASP A 210 2.58 -36.89 15.97
CA ASP A 210 2.41 -37.61 17.24
C ASP A 210 0.92 -38.02 17.48
N ASN A 211 0.01 -37.68 16.57
CA ASN A 211 -1.43 -37.97 16.70
C ASN A 211 -1.77 -39.41 16.31
N ILE A 212 -0.91 -40.07 15.53
CA ILE A 212 -1.04 -41.48 15.15
C ILE A 212 0.25 -42.18 15.55
N GLN A 213 0.15 -43.12 16.51
CA GLN A 213 1.28 -43.95 16.92
C GLN A 213 1.51 -45.06 15.89
N GLU A 214 2.75 -45.57 15.81
CA GLU A 214 3.01 -46.75 14.99
C GLU A 214 2.18 -47.95 15.46
N GLY A 215 1.47 -48.59 14.55
CA GLY A 215 0.60 -49.72 14.84
C GLY A 215 -0.19 -50.15 13.61
N THR A 216 -0.95 -51.25 13.77
CA THR A 216 -1.89 -51.71 12.75
C THR A 216 -3.28 -51.16 13.08
N TYR A 217 -3.89 -50.44 12.15
CA TYR A 217 -5.20 -49.83 12.29
C TYR A 217 -6.16 -50.36 11.23
N GLU A 218 -7.40 -50.64 11.63
CA GLU A 218 -8.49 -50.86 10.68
C GLU A 218 -9.09 -49.50 10.29
N ILE A 219 -9.28 -49.30 8.99
CA ILE A 219 -9.98 -48.13 8.44
C ILE A 219 -11.38 -48.63 8.07
N GLY A 220 -12.38 -48.27 8.88
CA GLY A 220 -13.79 -48.57 8.64
C GLY A 220 -14.46 -47.57 7.70
#